data_4ea79b101f2af40c64b48b5239b9965b
#
_entry.id   4ea79b101f2af40c64b48b5239b9965b
#
_cell.length_a   1.000
_cell.length_b   1.000
_cell.length_c   1.000
_cell.angle_alpha   90.00
_cell.angle_beta   90.00
_cell.angle_gamma   90.00
#
_symmetry.space_group_name_H-M   'P 1'
#
loop_
_entity.id
_entity.type
_entity.pdbx_description
1 polymer ?
#
loop_
_entity_poly.entity_id
_entity_poly.type
_entity_poly.pdbx_seq_one_letter_code
_entity_poly.pdbx_strand_id
1 'polypeptide(L)'
;MITIIADTQHIAKRYARIVGASDEDTRHYVGNNYAVTWLEGIDLGFSPELSQTLDRLSPTALPYFPDRYPVVLLPADGHLKPSEKMANHARILSELIANSTYVYVATSDLQETLLKAGPMLVTVPKGFLFQLHLRSLSAKGIRESLQNRLQIRGVQQKYEQALKKKKTEWLISANATHLLEKVYGKGSHQIDPIATPLLSLICRRYKASKEHKPESTWQVNFSIEKDGEVYKFTSDKQFDSVADANALYIKMRRAMGEEPVIISDVSVKTEELHSPGLFDYHTILLAANKHFGFGIVHTTKCLQKLFDNGLITWPFTKEYLISQNYARQFWNNTVHDLRSNSRWEQMILKIDQPNQDCIWDYCGKRDHIGICLTERKCNPDVFKLTKDEQRIYDLITERMILAFGQNARMMTSTVWAIFEGHDFKVEKSTLTDKGWTAMTNQKFGNTDTPYTNYHWHEGELEHFYGVSITKRTSQPIPLHTAETLLMEADIFDLGTTKEKADAVNMLFENGYIDAFDKEIVPTEKGLALYSVIRDMIIGSPLQMGHFNRRLSLGLYSKAQISNYTEAVVRELLSSETLFAKRAVPIDRATKKMIDNIKEEAS
;
A
#
# COMPACT_ATOMS: atom_id res chain seq x y z
N MET A 1 -21.90 -31.51 -13.78
CA MET A 1 -20.53 -31.33 -13.27
C MET A 1 -20.34 -29.86 -12.90
N ILE A 2 -19.54 -29.57 -11.86
CA ILE A 2 -19.17 -28.22 -11.44
C ILE A 2 -17.69 -28.04 -11.75
N THR A 3 -17.33 -27.02 -12.52
CA THR A 3 -15.92 -26.69 -12.75
C THR A 3 -15.48 -25.56 -11.82
N ILE A 4 -14.37 -25.78 -11.08
CA ILE A 4 -13.68 -24.77 -10.28
C ILE A 4 -12.41 -24.36 -11.03
N ILE A 5 -12.27 -23.07 -11.30
CA ILE A 5 -11.11 -22.46 -11.96
C ILE A 5 -10.38 -21.64 -10.92
N ALA A 6 -9.14 -21.99 -10.59
CA ALA A 6 -8.31 -21.30 -9.63
C ALA A 6 -7.22 -20.45 -10.32
N ASP A 7 -6.66 -19.47 -9.63
CA ASP A 7 -5.59 -18.64 -10.19
C ASP A 7 -4.32 -19.47 -10.47
N THR A 8 -3.95 -20.39 -9.55
CA THR A 8 -2.75 -21.24 -9.66
C THR A 8 -3.05 -22.72 -9.46
N GLN A 9 -2.14 -23.59 -9.94
CA GLN A 9 -2.22 -25.04 -9.72
C GLN A 9 -2.23 -25.38 -8.22
N HIS A 10 -1.47 -24.64 -7.42
CA HIS A 10 -1.42 -24.85 -5.98
C HIS A 10 -2.79 -24.60 -5.31
N ILE A 11 -3.48 -23.54 -5.69
CA ILE A 11 -4.84 -23.21 -5.22
C ILE A 11 -5.81 -24.29 -5.69
N ALA A 12 -5.75 -24.67 -6.97
CA ALA A 12 -6.58 -25.73 -7.54
C ALA A 12 -6.46 -27.05 -6.75
N LYS A 13 -5.23 -27.46 -6.44
CA LYS A 13 -4.97 -28.67 -5.65
C LYS A 13 -5.60 -28.63 -4.25
N ARG A 14 -5.66 -27.45 -3.63
CA ARG A 14 -6.33 -27.28 -2.32
C ARG A 14 -7.84 -27.41 -2.43
N TYR A 15 -8.45 -26.76 -3.43
CA TYR A 15 -9.87 -26.92 -3.72
C TYR A 15 -10.21 -28.38 -4.05
N ALA A 16 -9.44 -29.02 -4.91
CA ALA A 16 -9.63 -30.40 -5.30
C ALA A 16 -9.70 -31.35 -4.09
N ARG A 17 -8.80 -31.21 -3.15
CA ARG A 17 -8.80 -32.01 -1.90
C ARG A 17 -10.05 -31.76 -1.05
N ILE A 18 -10.55 -30.51 -0.99
CA ILE A 18 -11.71 -30.18 -0.16
C ILE A 18 -13.01 -30.67 -0.78
N VAL A 19 -13.13 -30.62 -2.12
CA VAL A 19 -14.34 -31.10 -2.83
C VAL A 19 -14.31 -32.59 -3.18
N GLY A 20 -13.19 -33.27 -2.88
CA GLY A 20 -13.04 -34.71 -3.16
C GLY A 20 -12.75 -35.04 -4.61
N ALA A 21 -12.17 -34.11 -5.38
CA ALA A 21 -11.66 -34.34 -6.73
C ALA A 21 -10.23 -34.87 -6.64
N SER A 22 -10.06 -36.20 -6.46
CA SER A 22 -8.77 -36.81 -6.14
C SER A 22 -8.01 -37.31 -7.38
N ASP A 23 -8.71 -37.52 -8.49
CA ASP A 23 -8.10 -38.10 -9.70
C ASP A 23 -7.39 -36.98 -10.48
N GLU A 24 -6.06 -37.04 -10.52
CA GLU A 24 -5.22 -36.06 -11.19
C GLU A 24 -5.07 -36.44 -12.66
N ASP A 25 -5.59 -35.61 -13.55
CA ASP A 25 -5.33 -35.67 -14.98
C ASP A 25 -4.30 -34.57 -15.33
N THR A 26 -3.82 -34.54 -16.57
CA THR A 26 -2.68 -33.74 -17.04
C THR A 26 -2.77 -32.23 -16.67
N ARG A 27 -4.00 -31.69 -16.55
CA ARG A 27 -4.24 -30.26 -16.32
C ARG A 27 -5.46 -29.95 -15.46
N HIS A 28 -6.01 -30.93 -14.79
CA HIS A 28 -7.13 -30.74 -13.88
C HIS A 28 -7.28 -31.93 -12.93
N TYR A 29 -8.08 -31.75 -11.89
CA TYR A 29 -8.45 -32.78 -10.93
C TYR A 29 -9.93 -33.09 -11.11
N VAL A 30 -10.31 -34.36 -11.09
CA VAL A 30 -11.70 -34.79 -11.21
C VAL A 30 -12.11 -35.69 -10.05
N GLY A 31 -13.38 -35.67 -9.73
CA GLY A 31 -14.00 -36.52 -8.71
C GLY A 31 -15.19 -35.83 -8.06
N ASN A 32 -16.06 -36.63 -7.47
CA ASN A 32 -17.21 -36.18 -6.72
C ASN A 32 -18.09 -35.13 -7.44
N ASN A 33 -18.28 -35.28 -8.76
CA ASN A 33 -18.98 -34.35 -9.65
C ASN A 33 -18.32 -32.96 -9.80
N TYR A 34 -17.04 -32.84 -9.45
CA TYR A 34 -16.23 -31.65 -9.66
C TYR A 34 -15.12 -31.89 -10.65
N ALA A 35 -14.78 -30.84 -11.41
CA ALA A 35 -13.53 -30.70 -12.12
C ALA A 35 -12.84 -29.44 -11.58
N VAL A 36 -11.56 -29.51 -11.24
CA VAL A 36 -10.81 -28.38 -10.69
C VAL A 36 -9.58 -28.12 -11.54
N THR A 37 -9.46 -26.95 -12.12
CA THR A 37 -8.36 -26.54 -12.99
C THR A 37 -7.83 -25.17 -12.57
N TRP A 38 -6.88 -24.61 -13.31
CA TRP A 38 -6.21 -23.35 -12.96
C TRP A 38 -5.88 -22.50 -14.19
N LEU A 39 -5.54 -21.23 -13.96
CA LEU A 39 -5.18 -20.25 -14.98
C LEU A 39 -3.66 -20.07 -15.13
N GLU A 40 -2.87 -20.55 -14.17
CA GLU A 40 -1.41 -20.47 -14.24
C GLU A 40 -0.88 -21.15 -15.51
N GLY A 41 -0.05 -20.40 -16.25
CA GLY A 41 0.46 -20.81 -17.55
C GLY A 41 -0.53 -20.60 -18.71
N ILE A 42 -1.66 -19.93 -18.49
CA ILE A 42 -2.50 -19.35 -19.53
C ILE A 42 -2.30 -17.84 -19.46
N ASP A 43 -1.76 -17.26 -20.51
CA ASP A 43 -1.62 -15.82 -20.63
C ASP A 43 -2.29 -15.35 -21.92
N LEU A 44 -3.37 -14.59 -21.77
CA LEU A 44 -4.08 -13.95 -22.86
C LEU A 44 -3.69 -12.47 -22.92
N GLY A 45 -3.28 -12.01 -24.08
CA GLY A 45 -2.94 -10.63 -24.30
C GLY A 45 -3.11 -10.21 -25.75
N PHE A 46 -2.71 -8.98 -26.04
CA PHE A 46 -2.77 -8.49 -27.42
C PHE A 46 -1.71 -9.16 -28.28
N SER A 47 -2.07 -9.41 -29.55
CA SER A 47 -1.14 -10.03 -30.52
C SER A 47 0.21 -9.30 -30.55
N PRO A 48 1.34 -10.03 -30.50
CA PRO A 48 2.68 -9.45 -30.65
C PRO A 48 2.88 -8.67 -31.96
N GLU A 49 2.08 -8.96 -32.97
CA GLU A 49 2.08 -8.24 -34.25
C GLU A 49 1.82 -6.73 -34.09
N LEU A 50 1.04 -6.34 -33.07
CA LEU A 50 0.79 -4.93 -32.76
C LEU A 50 2.08 -4.21 -32.37
N SER A 51 2.88 -4.81 -31.51
CA SER A 51 4.19 -4.26 -31.12
C SER A 51 5.17 -4.27 -32.28
N GLN A 52 5.20 -5.34 -33.08
CA GLN A 52 6.04 -5.40 -34.29
C GLN A 52 5.67 -4.35 -35.33
N THR A 53 4.38 -4.04 -35.47
CA THR A 53 3.92 -2.97 -36.34
C THR A 53 4.40 -1.61 -35.83
N LEU A 54 4.24 -1.37 -34.52
CA LEU A 54 4.70 -0.15 -33.86
C LEU A 54 6.21 0.04 -34.00
N ASP A 55 7.02 -1.01 -33.86
CA ASP A 55 8.49 -0.98 -33.97
C ASP A 55 8.97 -0.49 -35.34
N ARG A 56 8.16 -0.64 -36.38
CA ARG A 56 8.47 -0.18 -37.76
C ARG A 56 8.11 1.26 -37.99
N LEU A 57 7.34 1.89 -37.12
CA LEU A 57 6.90 3.28 -37.32
C LEU A 57 7.99 4.26 -36.97
N SER A 58 7.96 5.41 -37.69
CA SER A 58 8.78 6.57 -37.33
C SER A 58 8.13 7.32 -36.15
N PRO A 59 8.90 8.11 -35.39
CA PRO A 59 8.34 8.96 -34.32
C PRO A 59 7.22 9.89 -34.79
N THR A 60 7.30 10.36 -36.07
CA THR A 60 6.30 11.25 -36.67
C THR A 60 4.97 10.56 -37.01
N ALA A 61 4.95 9.22 -37.03
CA ALA A 61 3.72 8.42 -37.24
C ALA A 61 3.00 8.06 -35.93
N LEU A 62 3.52 8.52 -34.80
CA LEU A 62 2.89 8.31 -33.49
C LEU A 62 1.85 9.42 -33.20
N PRO A 63 0.80 9.15 -32.39
CA PRO A 63 0.50 7.85 -31.77
C PRO A 63 -0.09 6.82 -32.73
N TYR A 64 0.29 5.56 -32.53
CA TYR A 64 -0.26 4.43 -33.27
C TYR A 64 -1.55 3.93 -32.58
N PHE A 65 -2.64 3.92 -33.35
CA PHE A 65 -3.93 3.39 -32.92
C PHE A 65 -4.32 2.22 -33.82
N PRO A 66 -4.15 0.97 -33.39
CA PRO A 66 -4.58 -0.19 -34.15
C PRO A 66 -6.09 -0.19 -34.42
N ASP A 67 -6.52 -0.60 -35.62
CA ASP A 67 -7.93 -0.77 -35.95
C ASP A 67 -8.58 -1.89 -35.11
N ARG A 68 -7.80 -2.97 -34.85
CA ARG A 68 -8.21 -4.13 -34.08
C ARG A 68 -7.17 -4.49 -33.05
N TYR A 69 -7.63 -5.08 -31.92
CA TYR A 69 -6.79 -5.57 -30.82
C TYR A 69 -7.04 -7.06 -30.61
N PRO A 70 -6.49 -7.93 -31.49
CA PRO A 70 -6.67 -9.36 -31.34
C PRO A 70 -6.12 -9.83 -30.01
N VAL A 71 -6.97 -10.48 -29.22
CA VAL A 71 -6.56 -11.15 -27.99
C VAL A 71 -6.17 -12.58 -28.33
N VAL A 72 -4.95 -12.94 -28.07
CA VAL A 72 -4.37 -14.23 -28.40
C VAL A 72 -3.70 -14.84 -27.17
N LEU A 73 -3.47 -16.13 -27.21
CA LEU A 73 -2.63 -16.82 -26.24
C LEU A 73 -1.18 -16.36 -26.46
N LEU A 74 -0.59 -15.73 -25.45
CA LEU A 74 0.77 -15.20 -25.55
C LEU A 74 1.79 -16.32 -25.44
N PRO A 75 2.90 -16.27 -26.19
CA PRO A 75 4.00 -17.21 -26.02
C PRO A 75 4.71 -16.95 -24.69
N ALA A 76 5.35 -17.97 -24.15
CA ALA A 76 6.28 -17.78 -23.04
C ALA A 76 7.48 -16.93 -23.50
N ASP A 77 8.17 -16.28 -22.56
CA ASP A 77 9.28 -15.37 -22.82
C ASP A 77 10.28 -15.93 -23.83
N GLY A 78 10.58 -15.12 -24.86
CA GLY A 78 11.53 -15.46 -25.92
C GLY A 78 11.02 -16.39 -27.02
N HIS A 79 9.77 -16.86 -26.96
CA HIS A 79 9.18 -17.72 -27.99
C HIS A 79 8.25 -16.93 -28.95
N LEU A 80 8.20 -17.35 -30.21
CA LEU A 80 7.32 -16.72 -31.22
C LEU A 80 5.88 -17.27 -31.18
N LYS A 81 5.67 -18.44 -30.60
CA LYS A 81 4.37 -19.12 -30.54
C LYS A 81 4.12 -19.69 -29.13
N PRO A 82 2.85 -19.75 -28.69
CA PRO A 82 2.50 -20.45 -27.46
C PRO A 82 3.02 -21.90 -27.48
N SER A 83 3.47 -22.38 -26.34
CA SER A 83 3.87 -23.79 -26.22
C SER A 83 2.64 -24.71 -26.42
N GLU A 84 2.86 -25.90 -26.99
CA GLU A 84 1.82 -26.91 -27.15
C GLU A 84 1.14 -27.22 -25.81
N LYS A 85 1.92 -27.24 -24.74
CA LYS A 85 1.45 -27.44 -23.36
C LYS A 85 0.46 -26.38 -22.92
N MET A 86 0.71 -25.11 -23.26
CA MET A 86 -0.17 -23.98 -22.96
C MET A 86 -1.44 -24.02 -23.81
N ALA A 87 -1.31 -24.28 -25.11
CA ALA A 87 -2.44 -24.39 -26.02
C ALA A 87 -3.38 -25.56 -25.61
N ASN A 88 -2.82 -26.69 -25.23
CA ASN A 88 -3.59 -27.84 -24.73
C ASN A 88 -4.32 -27.49 -23.41
N HIS A 89 -3.68 -26.76 -22.50
CA HIS A 89 -4.30 -26.32 -21.25
C HIS A 89 -5.48 -25.38 -21.50
N ALA A 90 -5.33 -24.40 -22.40
CA ALA A 90 -6.43 -23.50 -22.79
C ALA A 90 -7.60 -24.27 -23.43
N ARG A 91 -7.30 -25.30 -24.26
CA ARG A 91 -8.33 -26.16 -24.85
C ARG A 91 -9.09 -26.96 -23.76
N ILE A 92 -8.36 -27.61 -22.84
CA ILE A 92 -8.97 -28.35 -21.72
C ILE A 92 -9.86 -27.43 -20.88
N LEU A 93 -9.37 -26.23 -20.54
CA LEU A 93 -10.17 -25.24 -19.79
C LEU A 93 -11.48 -24.89 -20.52
N SER A 94 -11.41 -24.68 -21.84
CA SER A 94 -12.60 -24.38 -22.65
C SER A 94 -13.59 -25.55 -22.68
N GLU A 95 -13.11 -26.78 -22.81
CA GLU A 95 -13.92 -28.00 -22.79
C GLU A 95 -14.57 -28.23 -21.42
N LEU A 96 -13.86 -28.01 -20.32
CA LEU A 96 -14.40 -28.11 -18.97
C LEU A 96 -15.50 -27.08 -18.73
N ILE A 97 -15.30 -25.83 -19.17
CA ILE A 97 -16.31 -24.78 -19.07
C ILE A 97 -17.55 -25.17 -19.86
N ALA A 98 -17.41 -25.59 -21.12
CA ALA A 98 -18.51 -25.95 -22.00
C ALA A 98 -19.36 -27.14 -21.48
N ASN A 99 -18.72 -28.10 -20.81
CA ASN A 99 -19.36 -29.30 -20.28
C ASN A 99 -19.88 -29.15 -18.84
N SER A 100 -19.82 -27.94 -18.26
CA SER A 100 -20.17 -27.69 -16.86
C SER A 100 -21.56 -27.09 -16.71
N THR A 101 -22.31 -27.56 -15.68
CA THR A 101 -23.56 -26.93 -15.26
C THR A 101 -23.27 -25.62 -14.51
N TYR A 102 -22.27 -25.63 -13.66
CA TYR A 102 -21.83 -24.43 -12.90
C TYR A 102 -20.34 -24.25 -13.06
N VAL A 103 -19.93 -22.98 -13.20
CA VAL A 103 -18.53 -22.59 -13.23
C VAL A 103 -18.25 -21.69 -12.03
N TYR A 104 -17.29 -22.08 -11.22
CA TYR A 104 -16.84 -21.33 -10.06
C TYR A 104 -15.41 -20.83 -10.30
N VAL A 105 -15.18 -19.55 -10.08
CA VAL A 105 -13.86 -18.91 -10.24
C VAL A 105 -13.31 -18.59 -8.85
N ALA A 106 -12.27 -19.29 -8.43
CA ALA A 106 -11.59 -19.11 -7.16
C ALA A 106 -10.44 -18.11 -7.35
N THR A 107 -10.74 -16.84 -7.08
CA THR A 107 -9.81 -15.73 -7.31
C THR A 107 -9.91 -14.65 -6.24
N SER A 108 -8.77 -13.99 -5.99
CA SER A 108 -8.69 -12.75 -5.21
C SER A 108 -8.87 -11.51 -6.07
N ASP A 109 -8.64 -11.62 -7.40
CA ASP A 109 -8.78 -10.54 -8.38
C ASP A 109 -9.57 -11.02 -9.60
N LEU A 110 -10.87 -10.70 -9.59
CA LEU A 110 -11.76 -11.07 -10.69
C LEU A 110 -11.35 -10.38 -12.00
N GLN A 111 -10.80 -9.16 -11.96
CA GLN A 111 -10.41 -8.44 -13.16
C GLN A 111 -9.25 -9.14 -13.88
N GLU A 112 -8.22 -9.56 -13.14
CA GLU A 112 -7.11 -10.36 -13.67
C GLU A 112 -7.59 -11.68 -14.25
N THR A 113 -8.48 -12.38 -13.55
CA THR A 113 -9.09 -13.62 -14.04
C THR A 113 -9.85 -13.42 -15.34
N LEU A 114 -10.64 -12.34 -15.46
CA LEU A 114 -11.36 -12.03 -16.69
C LEU A 114 -10.41 -11.72 -17.86
N LEU A 115 -9.25 -11.11 -17.60
CA LEU A 115 -8.24 -10.91 -18.64
C LEU A 115 -7.66 -12.22 -19.14
N LYS A 116 -7.50 -13.23 -18.28
CA LYS A 116 -6.92 -14.54 -18.61
C LYS A 116 -7.93 -15.56 -19.18
N ALA A 117 -9.21 -15.46 -18.80
CA ALA A 117 -10.22 -16.45 -19.15
C ALA A 117 -11.53 -15.85 -19.69
N GLY A 118 -11.61 -14.52 -19.80
CA GLY A 118 -12.84 -13.81 -20.18
C GLY A 118 -13.51 -14.34 -21.45
N PRO A 119 -12.81 -14.57 -22.57
CA PRO A 119 -13.42 -15.12 -23.79
C PRO A 119 -14.16 -16.44 -23.57
N MET A 120 -13.68 -17.27 -22.63
CA MET A 120 -14.31 -18.54 -22.27
C MET A 120 -15.44 -18.32 -21.25
N LEU A 121 -15.23 -17.48 -20.24
CA LEU A 121 -16.20 -17.24 -19.18
C LEU A 121 -17.49 -16.52 -19.65
N VAL A 122 -17.39 -15.69 -20.69
CA VAL A 122 -18.56 -15.03 -21.28
C VAL A 122 -19.49 -16.01 -21.99
N THR A 123 -19.06 -17.22 -22.34
CA THR A 123 -19.91 -18.27 -22.93
C THR A 123 -20.78 -18.99 -21.88
N VAL A 124 -20.46 -18.83 -20.58
CA VAL A 124 -21.23 -19.45 -19.49
C VAL A 124 -22.61 -18.80 -19.40
N PRO A 125 -23.71 -19.59 -19.40
CA PRO A 125 -25.04 -19.04 -19.32
C PRO A 125 -25.27 -18.18 -18.07
N LYS A 126 -26.15 -17.18 -18.20
CA LYS A 126 -26.47 -16.28 -17.06
C LYS A 126 -26.99 -17.08 -15.88
N GLY A 127 -26.45 -16.81 -14.71
CA GLY A 127 -26.86 -17.47 -13.47
C GLY A 127 -26.01 -18.67 -13.06
N PHE A 128 -25.09 -19.13 -13.92
CA PHE A 128 -24.29 -20.34 -13.68
C PHE A 128 -22.80 -20.07 -13.40
N LEU A 129 -22.40 -18.79 -13.40
CA LEU A 129 -21.02 -18.37 -13.09
C LEU A 129 -20.96 -17.70 -11.70
N PHE A 130 -20.05 -18.18 -10.85
CA PHE A 130 -19.87 -17.69 -9.47
C PHE A 130 -18.41 -17.41 -9.17
N GLN A 131 -18.18 -16.40 -8.33
CA GLN A 131 -16.89 -16.11 -7.72
C GLN A 131 -16.79 -16.77 -6.34
N LEU A 132 -15.66 -17.40 -6.08
CA LEU A 132 -15.23 -17.87 -4.77
C LEU A 132 -14.14 -16.92 -4.27
N HIS A 133 -14.47 -16.08 -3.31
CA HIS A 133 -13.49 -15.14 -2.76
C HIS A 133 -12.38 -15.86 -1.99
N LEU A 134 -11.13 -15.63 -2.38
CA LEU A 134 -9.95 -16.18 -1.74
C LEU A 134 -9.53 -15.33 -0.54
N ARG A 135 -10.28 -15.41 0.56
CA ARG A 135 -9.89 -14.74 1.81
C ARG A 135 -8.72 -15.44 2.48
N SER A 136 -8.69 -16.77 2.44
CA SER A 136 -7.55 -17.59 2.86
C SER A 136 -7.53 -18.93 2.14
N LEU A 137 -6.39 -19.58 2.11
CA LEU A 137 -6.21 -20.92 1.52
C LEU A 137 -6.20 -22.04 2.59
N SER A 138 -6.68 -21.75 3.79
CA SER A 138 -6.93 -22.75 4.81
C SER A 138 -8.14 -23.62 4.45
N ALA A 139 -8.25 -24.81 5.04
CA ALA A 139 -9.37 -25.71 4.76
C ALA A 139 -10.73 -25.06 5.10
N LYS A 140 -10.78 -24.28 6.17
CA LYS A 140 -11.96 -23.55 6.59
C LYS A 140 -12.27 -22.42 5.59
N GLY A 141 -11.30 -21.59 5.23
CA GLY A 141 -11.48 -20.50 4.28
C GLY A 141 -11.96 -20.98 2.92
N ILE A 142 -11.47 -22.12 2.43
CA ILE A 142 -11.96 -22.73 1.19
C ILE A 142 -13.42 -23.19 1.32
N ARG A 143 -13.80 -23.87 2.43
CA ARG A 143 -15.20 -24.25 2.64
C ARG A 143 -16.12 -23.04 2.74
N GLU A 144 -15.70 -21.99 3.44
CA GLU A 144 -16.46 -20.74 3.53
C GLU A 144 -16.62 -20.07 2.16
N SER A 145 -15.59 -20.07 1.31
CA SER A 145 -15.69 -19.53 -0.05
C SER A 145 -16.70 -20.29 -0.92
N LEU A 146 -16.75 -21.61 -0.79
CA LEU A 146 -17.74 -22.47 -1.48
C LEU A 146 -19.18 -22.22 -0.98
N GLN A 147 -19.37 -22.00 0.33
CA GLN A 147 -20.68 -21.71 0.92
C GLN A 147 -21.17 -20.30 0.57
N ASN A 148 -20.27 -19.30 0.60
CA ASN A 148 -20.58 -17.89 0.39
C ASN A 148 -20.27 -17.42 -1.04
N ARG A 149 -20.38 -18.32 -2.02
CA ARG A 149 -20.13 -18.00 -3.42
C ARG A 149 -21.01 -16.85 -3.91
N LEU A 150 -20.43 -15.93 -4.67
CA LEU A 150 -21.13 -14.78 -5.22
C LEU A 150 -21.39 -14.95 -6.72
N GLN A 151 -22.65 -14.79 -7.15
CA GLN A 151 -22.98 -14.84 -8.56
C GLN A 151 -22.34 -13.70 -9.32
N ILE A 152 -21.55 -13.99 -10.37
CA ILE A 152 -20.99 -12.97 -11.26
C ILE A 152 -22.08 -12.54 -12.24
N ARG A 153 -22.61 -11.34 -12.03
CA ARG A 153 -23.56 -10.71 -12.95
C ARG A 153 -22.83 -9.83 -13.94
N GLY A 154 -23.31 -9.77 -15.19
CA GLY A 154 -22.76 -8.89 -16.21
C GLY A 154 -21.30 -9.23 -16.59
N VAL A 155 -20.96 -10.53 -16.66
CA VAL A 155 -19.60 -10.99 -16.97
C VAL A 155 -19.04 -10.39 -18.26
N GLN A 156 -19.87 -10.29 -19.31
CA GLN A 156 -19.50 -9.65 -20.58
C GLN A 156 -19.07 -8.19 -20.37
N GLN A 157 -19.88 -7.39 -19.68
CA GLN A 157 -19.57 -5.99 -19.42
C GLN A 157 -18.29 -5.83 -18.58
N LYS A 158 -18.12 -6.68 -17.56
CA LYS A 158 -16.92 -6.69 -16.70
C LYS A 158 -15.67 -7.05 -17.50
N TYR A 159 -15.76 -8.04 -18.38
CA TYR A 159 -14.67 -8.41 -19.27
C TYR A 159 -14.32 -7.28 -20.24
N GLU A 160 -15.32 -6.70 -20.89
CA GLU A 160 -15.12 -5.56 -21.80
C GLU A 160 -14.48 -4.36 -21.08
N GLN A 161 -14.87 -4.09 -19.84
CA GLN A 161 -14.28 -3.05 -19.01
C GLN A 161 -12.81 -3.36 -18.66
N ALA A 162 -12.50 -4.59 -18.24
CA ALA A 162 -11.14 -5.04 -17.96
C ALA A 162 -10.26 -4.95 -19.21
N LEU A 163 -10.78 -5.42 -20.36
CA LEU A 163 -10.08 -5.35 -21.63
C LEU A 163 -9.86 -3.90 -22.10
N LYS A 164 -10.85 -3.02 -21.90
CA LYS A 164 -10.75 -1.60 -22.20
C LYS A 164 -9.66 -0.93 -21.36
N LYS A 165 -9.55 -1.26 -20.07
CA LYS A 165 -8.47 -0.79 -19.21
C LYS A 165 -7.11 -1.26 -19.73
N LYS A 166 -6.92 -2.56 -19.94
CA LYS A 166 -5.66 -3.14 -20.45
C LYS A 166 -5.27 -2.57 -21.82
N LYS A 167 -6.25 -2.36 -22.69
CA LYS A 167 -6.02 -1.71 -24.00
C LYS A 167 -5.50 -0.29 -23.85
N THR A 168 -6.07 0.47 -22.94
CA THR A 168 -5.67 1.87 -22.72
C THR A 168 -4.26 1.96 -22.14
N GLU A 169 -3.96 1.12 -21.15
CA GLU A 169 -2.62 1.00 -20.57
C GLU A 169 -1.59 0.63 -21.65
N TRP A 170 -1.90 -0.36 -22.48
CA TRP A 170 -1.05 -0.75 -23.60
C TRP A 170 -0.83 0.39 -24.58
N LEU A 171 -1.88 1.13 -24.97
CA LEU A 171 -1.77 2.25 -25.90
C LEU A 171 -0.81 3.32 -25.39
N ILE A 172 -0.94 3.72 -24.13
CA ILE A 172 -0.06 4.72 -23.51
C ILE A 172 1.36 4.17 -23.41
N SER A 173 1.52 2.99 -22.80
CA SER A 173 2.84 2.39 -22.55
C SER A 173 3.59 2.09 -23.83
N ALA A 174 2.96 1.45 -24.80
CA ALA A 174 3.61 1.04 -26.05
C ALA A 174 4.07 2.24 -26.88
N ASN A 175 3.18 3.23 -27.09
CA ASN A 175 3.52 4.42 -27.87
C ASN A 175 4.62 5.25 -27.19
N ALA A 176 4.50 5.48 -25.88
CA ALA A 176 5.47 6.29 -25.13
C ALA A 176 6.83 5.58 -25.02
N THR A 177 6.84 4.28 -24.73
CA THR A 177 8.07 3.48 -24.66
C THR A 177 8.78 3.45 -26.01
N HIS A 178 8.03 3.17 -27.09
CA HIS A 178 8.60 3.15 -28.44
C HIS A 178 9.25 4.49 -28.81
N LEU A 179 8.60 5.61 -28.47
CA LEU A 179 9.16 6.93 -28.68
C LEU A 179 10.50 7.11 -27.95
N LEU A 180 10.54 6.74 -26.66
CA LEU A 180 11.77 6.86 -25.88
C LEU A 180 12.88 5.92 -26.40
N GLU A 181 12.53 4.73 -26.84
CA GLU A 181 13.49 3.79 -27.46
C GLU A 181 14.08 4.29 -28.77
N LYS A 182 13.31 5.04 -29.56
CA LYS A 182 13.84 5.69 -30.78
C LYS A 182 14.83 6.80 -30.48
N VAL A 183 14.74 7.42 -29.31
CA VAL A 183 15.63 8.52 -28.90
C VAL A 183 16.86 8.01 -28.16
N TYR A 184 16.65 7.09 -27.20
CA TYR A 184 17.69 6.63 -26.28
C TYR A 184 18.24 5.24 -26.60
N GLY A 185 17.65 4.52 -27.56
CA GLY A 185 17.98 3.15 -27.90
C GLY A 185 17.00 2.12 -27.32
N LYS A 186 16.94 0.96 -27.95
CA LYS A 186 16.02 -0.13 -27.60
C LYS A 186 16.28 -0.63 -26.18
N GLY A 187 15.21 -0.80 -25.39
CA GLY A 187 15.28 -1.22 -23.98
C GLY A 187 15.80 -0.15 -23.00
N SER A 188 16.00 1.10 -23.46
CA SER A 188 16.54 2.17 -22.62
C SER A 188 15.56 2.60 -21.53
N HIS A 189 14.30 2.85 -21.92
CA HIS A 189 13.26 3.34 -21.05
C HIS A 189 11.94 2.64 -21.31
N GLN A 190 11.20 2.38 -20.23
CA GLN A 190 9.85 1.84 -20.26
C GLN A 190 8.92 2.81 -19.55
N ILE A 191 7.79 3.11 -20.17
CA ILE A 191 6.72 3.93 -19.60
C ILE A 191 5.57 3.01 -19.17
N ASP A 192 5.06 3.28 -17.99
CA ASP A 192 3.90 2.59 -17.43
C ASP A 192 2.98 3.59 -16.71
N PRO A 193 1.66 3.50 -16.88
CA PRO A 193 0.70 4.47 -16.32
C PRO A 193 0.67 4.55 -14.79
N ILE A 194 1.26 3.58 -14.09
CA ILE A 194 1.36 3.54 -12.63
C ILE A 194 2.79 3.74 -12.17
N ALA A 195 3.74 3.00 -12.73
CA ALA A 195 5.14 3.08 -12.31
C ALA A 195 5.80 4.43 -12.63
N THR A 196 5.46 5.04 -13.78
CA THR A 196 6.04 6.32 -14.17
C THR A 196 5.69 7.46 -13.21
N PRO A 197 4.43 7.68 -12.79
CA PRO A 197 4.12 8.67 -11.77
C PRO A 197 4.66 8.30 -10.37
N LEU A 198 4.81 7.00 -10.03
CA LEU A 198 5.50 6.59 -8.79
C LEU A 198 6.98 7.01 -8.81
N LEU A 199 7.67 6.85 -9.94
CA LEU A 199 9.04 7.36 -10.11
C LEU A 199 9.09 8.88 -9.88
N SER A 200 8.09 9.61 -10.36
CA SER A 200 8.02 11.07 -10.15
C SER A 200 7.87 11.44 -8.68
N LEU A 201 7.07 10.70 -7.89
CA LEU A 201 6.98 10.91 -6.44
C LEU A 201 8.34 10.72 -5.77
N ILE A 202 9.03 9.62 -6.10
CA ILE A 202 10.36 9.30 -5.53
C ILE A 202 11.37 10.39 -5.88
N CYS A 203 11.47 10.76 -7.16
CA CYS A 203 12.45 11.76 -7.62
C CYS A 203 12.16 13.16 -7.05
N ARG A 204 10.89 13.56 -6.94
CA ARG A 204 10.47 14.84 -6.35
C ARG A 204 10.87 14.90 -4.87
N ARG A 205 10.58 13.84 -4.10
CA ARG A 205 10.94 13.75 -2.68
C ARG A 205 12.45 13.76 -2.49
N TYR A 206 13.18 13.01 -3.31
CA TYR A 206 14.64 12.96 -3.29
C TYR A 206 15.26 14.34 -3.55
N LYS A 207 14.79 15.07 -4.57
CA LYS A 207 15.27 16.44 -4.85
C LYS A 207 14.96 17.39 -3.70
N ALA A 208 13.72 17.39 -3.21
CA ALA A 208 13.34 18.25 -2.08
C ALA A 208 14.18 17.97 -0.84
N SER A 209 14.52 16.71 -0.56
CA SER A 209 15.41 16.34 0.54
C SER A 209 16.84 16.84 0.32
N LYS A 210 17.38 16.73 -0.89
CA LYS A 210 18.74 17.18 -1.22
C LYS A 210 18.91 18.70 -1.29
N GLU A 211 17.87 19.39 -1.73
CA GLU A 211 17.85 20.85 -1.88
C GLU A 211 17.47 21.57 -0.58
N HIS A 212 17.13 20.80 0.47
CA HIS A 212 16.79 21.35 1.77
C HIS A 212 17.94 22.20 2.33
N LYS A 213 17.62 23.45 2.65
CA LYS A 213 18.54 24.35 3.35
C LYS A 213 18.18 24.35 4.83
N PRO A 214 19.10 23.91 5.71
CA PRO A 214 18.82 23.89 7.14
C PRO A 214 18.51 25.29 7.66
N GLU A 215 17.32 25.48 8.18
CA GLU A 215 16.92 26.68 8.92
C GLU A 215 17.04 26.41 10.40
N SER A 216 17.56 27.38 11.14
CA SER A 216 17.74 27.28 12.58
C SER A 216 16.75 28.18 13.30
N THR A 217 16.08 27.63 14.30
CA THR A 217 15.24 28.37 15.24
C THR A 217 15.74 28.17 16.65
N TRP A 218 15.42 29.07 17.52
CA TRP A 218 15.85 29.03 18.92
C TRP A 218 14.64 29.12 19.84
N GLN A 219 14.70 28.40 20.96
CA GLN A 219 13.73 28.46 22.04
C GLN A 219 14.45 28.72 23.36
N VAL A 220 13.83 29.54 24.19
CA VAL A 220 14.29 29.80 25.55
C VAL A 220 13.61 28.83 26.50
N ASN A 221 14.38 28.29 27.45
CA ASN A 221 13.86 27.37 28.43
C ASN A 221 14.27 27.83 29.84
N PHE A 222 13.45 27.47 30.82
CA PHE A 222 13.78 27.58 32.22
C PHE A 222 13.27 26.36 32.99
N SER A 223 13.67 26.24 34.25
CA SER A 223 13.21 25.15 35.11
C SER A 223 12.59 25.70 36.38
N ILE A 224 11.56 25.02 36.86
CA ILE A 224 10.98 25.23 38.19
C ILE A 224 11.10 23.91 38.95
N GLU A 225 11.52 23.97 40.20
CA GLU A 225 11.47 22.84 41.12
C GLU A 225 10.24 22.96 41.99
N LYS A 226 9.36 21.95 41.96
CA LYS A 226 8.15 21.91 42.75
C LYS A 226 7.93 20.47 43.27
N ASP A 227 7.71 20.34 44.56
CA ASP A 227 7.50 19.06 45.24
C ASP A 227 8.61 18.03 44.98
N GLY A 228 9.85 18.47 44.82
CA GLY A 228 11.02 17.61 44.59
C GLY A 228 11.17 17.15 43.13
N GLU A 229 10.35 17.65 42.22
CA GLU A 229 10.45 17.39 40.78
C GLU A 229 10.86 18.66 40.03
N VAL A 230 11.64 18.47 38.94
CA VAL A 230 12.11 19.54 38.06
C VAL A 230 11.26 19.59 36.79
N TYR A 231 10.64 20.75 36.57
CA TYR A 231 9.79 20.99 35.39
C TYR A 231 10.50 21.95 34.45
N LYS A 232 10.81 21.49 33.25
CA LYS A 232 11.46 22.31 32.22
C LYS A 232 10.42 22.93 31.30
N PHE A 233 10.23 24.24 31.44
CA PHE A 233 9.37 25.03 30.59
C PHE A 233 10.12 25.47 29.33
N THR A 234 9.45 25.43 28.19
CA THR A 234 10.00 25.84 26.89
C THR A 234 9.11 26.92 26.28
N SER A 235 9.73 27.97 25.73
CA SER A 235 8.97 29.04 25.06
C SER A 235 8.12 28.48 23.93
N ASP A 236 6.84 28.86 23.88
CA ASP A 236 5.95 28.45 22.79
C ASP A 236 6.38 29.11 21.48
N LYS A 237 6.75 30.38 21.54
CA LYS A 237 7.34 31.09 20.40
C LYS A 237 8.73 30.55 20.08
N GLN A 238 8.95 30.21 18.82
CA GLN A 238 10.27 29.96 18.26
C GLN A 238 10.81 31.28 17.70
N PHE A 239 12.09 31.52 17.91
CA PHE A 239 12.81 32.70 17.43
C PHE A 239 13.62 32.35 16.19
N ASP A 240 13.49 33.14 15.13
CA ASP A 240 14.24 32.96 13.88
C ASP A 240 15.68 33.52 13.98
N SER A 241 15.94 34.31 15.02
CA SER A 241 17.24 34.94 15.31
C SER A 241 17.73 34.53 16.68
N VAL A 242 19.04 34.19 16.77
CA VAL A 242 19.71 33.98 18.04
C VAL A 242 19.77 35.27 18.89
N ALA A 243 19.77 36.44 18.25
CA ALA A 243 19.78 37.73 18.95
C ALA A 243 18.49 37.96 19.73
N ASP A 244 17.31 37.64 19.11
CA ASP A 244 16.02 37.80 19.79
C ASP A 244 15.86 36.80 20.93
N ALA A 245 16.28 35.54 20.73
CA ALA A 245 16.31 34.54 21.79
C ALA A 245 17.24 34.96 22.95
N ASN A 246 18.42 35.52 22.63
CA ASN A 246 19.34 36.03 23.60
C ASN A 246 18.78 37.23 24.37
N ALA A 247 18.01 38.12 23.73
CA ALA A 247 17.41 39.25 24.42
C ALA A 247 16.47 38.76 25.54
N LEU A 248 15.60 37.78 25.25
CA LEU A 248 14.72 37.18 26.25
C LEU A 248 15.54 36.41 27.32
N TYR A 249 16.51 35.61 26.89
CA TYR A 249 17.40 34.86 27.79
C TYR A 249 18.08 35.78 28.81
N ILE A 250 18.64 36.92 28.38
CA ILE A 250 19.35 37.87 29.26
C ILE A 250 18.38 38.48 30.26
N LYS A 251 17.15 38.84 29.84
CA LYS A 251 16.13 39.34 30.74
C LYS A 251 15.76 38.31 31.81
N MET A 252 15.43 37.07 31.38
CA MET A 252 15.08 35.99 32.29
C MET A 252 16.27 35.66 33.24
N ARG A 253 17.49 35.69 32.74
CA ARG A 253 18.66 35.41 33.59
C ARG A 253 18.89 36.48 34.66
N ARG A 254 18.54 37.72 34.37
CA ARG A 254 18.60 38.83 35.37
C ARG A 254 17.47 38.71 36.39
N ALA A 255 16.29 38.31 35.96
CA ALA A 255 15.12 38.13 36.80
C ALA A 255 15.15 36.84 37.64
N MET A 256 16.08 35.93 37.31
CA MET A 256 16.16 34.59 37.92
C MET A 256 16.38 34.70 39.44
N GLY A 257 15.42 34.14 40.20
CA GLY A 257 15.43 34.16 41.67
C GLY A 257 14.88 35.43 42.31
N GLU A 258 14.65 36.51 41.54
CA GLU A 258 14.10 37.79 42.02
C GLU A 258 12.66 37.99 41.54
N GLU A 259 12.37 37.79 40.24
CA GLU A 259 11.07 37.94 39.64
C GLU A 259 10.43 36.57 39.32
N PRO A 260 9.18 36.34 39.77
CA PRO A 260 8.54 35.07 39.46
C PRO A 260 7.93 35.08 38.06
N VAL A 261 7.70 33.88 37.52
CA VAL A 261 6.78 33.64 36.40
C VAL A 261 5.37 33.45 36.94
N ILE A 262 4.36 33.75 36.13
CA ILE A 262 2.96 33.56 36.46
C ILE A 262 2.47 32.28 35.78
N ILE A 263 1.91 31.33 36.51
CA ILE A 263 1.20 30.20 35.92
C ILE A 263 -0.12 30.69 35.32
N SER A 264 -0.25 30.64 33.99
CA SER A 264 -1.37 31.22 33.27
C SER A 264 -2.50 30.26 32.96
N ASP A 265 -2.17 28.97 32.82
CA ASP A 265 -3.17 27.93 32.56
C ASP A 265 -2.66 26.57 33.02
N VAL A 266 -3.57 25.72 33.49
CA VAL A 266 -3.30 24.37 33.95
C VAL A 266 -4.40 23.47 33.42
N SER A 267 -4.04 22.62 32.45
CA SER A 267 -5.01 21.75 31.79
C SER A 267 -4.59 20.27 31.81
N VAL A 268 -5.58 19.40 31.89
CA VAL A 268 -5.41 17.95 31.83
C VAL A 268 -6.31 17.40 30.74
N LYS A 269 -5.69 16.71 29.79
CA LYS A 269 -6.40 16.01 28.71
C LYS A 269 -6.18 14.51 28.86
N THR A 270 -7.27 13.76 28.83
CA THR A 270 -7.23 12.31 28.76
C THR A 270 -7.60 11.85 27.35
N GLU A 271 -6.73 11.08 26.74
CA GLU A 271 -6.95 10.52 25.42
C GLU A 271 -6.96 9.00 25.49
N GLU A 272 -7.84 8.39 24.72
CA GLU A 272 -7.91 6.95 24.56
C GLU A 272 -6.97 6.53 23.43
N LEU A 273 -5.98 5.68 23.73
CA LEU A 273 -5.09 5.06 22.77
C LEU A 273 -5.70 3.73 22.35
N HIS A 274 -6.35 3.75 21.19
CA HIS A 274 -6.97 2.54 20.66
C HIS A 274 -5.93 1.45 20.41
N SER A 275 -6.33 0.18 20.61
CA SER A 275 -5.51 -0.95 20.21
C SER A 275 -5.25 -0.89 18.70
N PRO A 276 -4.08 -1.33 18.24
CA PRO A 276 -3.77 -1.28 16.81
C PRO A 276 -4.70 -2.24 16.06
N GLY A 277 -5.26 -1.80 14.92
CA GLY A 277 -5.97 -2.70 14.01
C GLY A 277 -5.07 -3.83 13.49
N LEU A 278 -5.63 -4.81 12.80
CA LEU A 278 -4.83 -5.80 12.07
C LEU A 278 -3.92 -5.10 11.07
N PHE A 279 -2.92 -5.80 10.56
CA PHE A 279 -2.15 -5.26 9.46
C PHE A 279 -3.01 -5.18 8.18
N ASP A 280 -2.87 -4.09 7.46
CA ASP A 280 -3.08 -3.99 6.03
C ASP A 280 -1.73 -4.15 5.31
N TYR A 281 -1.75 -4.11 3.97
CA TYR A 281 -0.52 -4.30 3.19
C TYR A 281 0.52 -3.21 3.46
N HIS A 282 0.11 -1.95 3.69
CA HIS A 282 1.05 -0.84 3.92
C HIS A 282 1.70 -0.94 5.30
N THR A 283 0.90 -1.17 6.30
CA THR A 283 1.37 -1.23 7.69
C THR A 283 2.25 -2.43 7.98
N ILE A 284 2.04 -3.58 7.30
CA ILE A 284 2.97 -4.72 7.40
C ILE A 284 4.31 -4.43 6.73
N LEU A 285 4.33 -3.72 5.59
CA LEU A 285 5.57 -3.30 4.95
C LEU A 285 6.38 -2.37 5.86
N LEU A 286 5.73 -1.37 6.48
CA LEU A 286 6.36 -0.48 7.46
C LEU A 286 6.97 -1.27 8.61
N ALA A 287 6.17 -2.14 9.22
CA ALA A 287 6.62 -2.91 10.38
C ALA A 287 7.79 -3.84 10.02
N ALA A 288 7.75 -4.54 8.88
CA ALA A 288 8.83 -5.38 8.41
C ALA A 288 10.11 -4.60 8.11
N ASN A 289 9.97 -3.41 7.52
CA ASN A 289 11.11 -2.52 7.29
C ASN A 289 11.69 -1.99 8.61
N LYS A 290 10.84 -1.49 9.52
CA LYS A 290 11.25 -0.94 10.82
C LYS A 290 11.97 -1.98 11.69
N HIS A 291 11.44 -3.20 11.78
CA HIS A 291 11.96 -4.24 12.68
C HIS A 291 13.12 -5.04 12.08
N PHE A 292 13.10 -5.28 10.76
CA PHE A 292 14.02 -6.22 10.12
C PHE A 292 14.84 -5.60 8.98
N GLY A 293 14.51 -4.39 8.52
CA GLY A 293 15.13 -3.77 7.35
C GLY A 293 14.67 -4.39 6.03
N PHE A 294 13.52 -5.09 6.00
CA PHE A 294 13.04 -5.75 4.80
C PHE A 294 12.46 -4.75 3.80
N GLY A 295 12.90 -4.83 2.55
CA GLY A 295 12.33 -4.06 1.45
C GLY A 295 10.99 -4.63 0.97
N ILE A 296 10.28 -3.86 0.14
CA ILE A 296 8.94 -4.21 -0.37
C ILE A 296 8.93 -5.56 -1.10
N VAL A 297 9.86 -5.79 -2.02
CA VAL A 297 9.95 -7.01 -2.83
C VAL A 297 10.09 -8.25 -1.96
N HIS A 298 11.00 -8.18 -0.98
CA HIS A 298 11.29 -9.29 -0.07
C HIS A 298 10.09 -9.59 0.85
N THR A 299 9.52 -8.54 1.48
CA THR A 299 8.34 -8.68 2.34
C THR A 299 7.14 -9.24 1.57
N THR A 300 6.89 -8.77 0.35
CA THR A 300 5.82 -9.25 -0.51
C THR A 300 5.97 -10.74 -0.84
N LYS A 301 7.19 -11.19 -1.15
CA LYS A 301 7.48 -12.62 -1.40
C LYS A 301 7.22 -13.47 -0.16
N CYS A 302 7.62 -13.01 1.02
CA CYS A 302 7.34 -13.70 2.28
C CYS A 302 5.82 -13.81 2.55
N LEU A 303 5.09 -12.71 2.39
CA LEU A 303 3.64 -12.67 2.55
C LEU A 303 2.93 -13.63 1.59
N GLN A 304 3.31 -13.62 0.31
CA GLN A 304 2.76 -14.53 -0.69
C GLN A 304 2.99 -15.98 -0.31
N LYS A 305 4.19 -16.33 0.14
CA LYS A 305 4.52 -17.69 0.59
C LYS A 305 3.69 -18.13 1.80
N LEU A 306 3.50 -17.25 2.77
CA LEU A 306 2.66 -17.53 3.94
C LEU A 306 1.18 -17.72 3.54
N PHE A 307 0.67 -16.89 2.63
CA PHE A 307 -0.67 -17.04 2.07
C PHE A 307 -0.83 -18.34 1.30
N ASP A 308 0.09 -18.68 0.40
CA ASP A 308 0.08 -19.92 -0.38
C ASP A 308 0.10 -21.15 0.52
N ASN A 309 0.79 -21.09 1.65
CA ASN A 309 0.73 -22.10 2.68
C ASN A 309 -0.60 -22.12 3.46
N GLY A 310 -1.47 -21.13 3.27
CA GLY A 310 -2.74 -20.98 3.98
C GLY A 310 -2.57 -20.65 5.45
N LEU A 311 -1.47 -20.02 5.83
CA LEU A 311 -1.15 -19.62 7.19
C LEU A 311 -1.72 -18.24 7.55
N ILE A 312 -1.85 -17.37 6.55
CA ILE A 312 -2.41 -16.02 6.69
C ILE A 312 -3.55 -15.78 5.70
N THR A 313 -4.32 -14.73 5.95
CA THR A 313 -5.33 -14.21 5.03
C THR A 313 -4.69 -13.50 3.84
N TRP A 314 -5.49 -13.14 2.82
CA TRP A 314 -5.02 -12.42 1.63
C TRP A 314 -4.26 -11.13 1.99
N PRO A 315 -2.99 -11.00 1.56
CA PRO A 315 -2.13 -9.93 2.06
C PRO A 315 -2.29 -8.58 1.34
N PHE A 316 -2.79 -8.53 0.10
CA PHE A 316 -2.92 -7.27 -0.67
C PHE A 316 -4.22 -6.54 -0.34
N THR A 317 -4.50 -6.37 0.94
CA THR A 317 -5.70 -5.69 1.45
C THR A 317 -5.37 -4.31 2.00
N LYS A 318 -6.32 -3.38 1.87
CA LYS A 318 -6.33 -2.10 2.60
C LYS A 318 -7.14 -2.18 3.89
N GLU A 319 -7.77 -3.32 4.13
CA GLU A 319 -8.59 -3.53 5.31
C GLU A 319 -7.71 -3.89 6.51
N TYR A 320 -8.07 -3.35 7.66
CA TYR A 320 -7.44 -3.63 8.96
C TYR A 320 -8.43 -4.21 9.97
N LEU A 321 -9.68 -4.43 9.54
CA LEU A 321 -10.77 -4.97 10.33
C LEU A 321 -11.03 -6.45 10.01
N ILE A 322 -11.73 -7.11 10.91
CA ILE A 322 -12.17 -8.49 10.78
C ILE A 322 -13.68 -8.57 11.04
N SER A 323 -14.42 -9.42 10.34
CA SER A 323 -15.85 -9.56 10.62
C SER A 323 -16.10 -10.18 12.01
N GLN A 324 -17.17 -9.75 12.69
CA GLN A 324 -17.50 -10.19 14.04
C GLN A 324 -17.54 -11.72 14.21
N ASN A 325 -18.16 -12.42 13.25
CA ASN A 325 -18.24 -13.88 13.32
C ASN A 325 -16.87 -14.55 13.20
N TYR A 326 -16.01 -14.01 12.34
CA TYR A 326 -14.65 -14.50 12.15
C TYR A 326 -13.80 -14.21 13.41
N ALA A 327 -13.93 -13.01 13.99
CA ALA A 327 -13.20 -12.61 15.18
C ALA A 327 -13.51 -13.50 16.40
N ARG A 328 -14.80 -13.80 16.66
CA ARG A 328 -15.20 -14.70 17.75
C ARG A 328 -14.65 -16.12 17.59
N GLN A 329 -14.77 -16.69 16.40
CA GLN A 329 -14.23 -18.02 16.11
C GLN A 329 -12.71 -18.04 16.21
N PHE A 330 -12.07 -16.97 15.71
CA PHE A 330 -10.64 -16.82 15.72
C PHE A 330 -10.10 -16.72 17.16
N TRP A 331 -10.72 -15.90 18.01
CA TRP A 331 -10.36 -15.79 19.42
C TRP A 331 -10.46 -17.14 20.13
N ASN A 332 -11.57 -17.84 19.95
CA ASN A 332 -11.81 -19.10 20.65
C ASN A 332 -10.87 -20.24 20.19
N ASN A 333 -10.49 -20.27 18.92
CA ASN A 333 -9.74 -21.39 18.35
C ASN A 333 -8.25 -21.09 18.22
N THR A 334 -7.91 -19.98 17.55
CA THR A 334 -6.49 -19.70 17.18
C THR A 334 -5.73 -19.10 18.36
N VAL A 335 -6.34 -18.20 19.11
CA VAL A 335 -5.71 -17.61 20.30
C VAL A 335 -5.54 -18.64 21.40
N HIS A 336 -6.51 -19.55 21.58
CA HIS A 336 -6.37 -20.67 22.52
C HIS A 336 -5.17 -21.56 22.17
N ASP A 337 -4.98 -21.85 20.88
CA ASP A 337 -3.83 -22.64 20.42
C ASP A 337 -2.49 -21.90 20.63
N LEU A 338 -2.46 -20.58 20.47
CA LEU A 338 -1.27 -19.76 20.71
C LEU A 338 -0.89 -19.70 22.20
N ARG A 339 -1.85 -19.90 23.13
CA ARG A 339 -1.57 -20.01 24.58
C ARG A 339 -0.64 -21.17 24.92
N SER A 340 -0.62 -22.22 24.13
CA SER A 340 0.30 -23.36 24.32
C SER A 340 1.74 -23.04 23.91
N ASN A 341 2.00 -21.87 23.29
CA ASN A 341 3.31 -21.41 22.89
C ASN A 341 3.84 -20.41 23.93
N SER A 342 4.90 -20.76 24.65
CA SER A 342 5.50 -19.96 25.71
C SER A 342 5.85 -18.51 25.29
N ARG A 343 6.09 -18.28 24.01
CA ARG A 343 6.38 -16.94 23.48
C ARG A 343 5.17 -16.01 23.54
N TRP A 344 3.96 -16.51 23.29
CA TRP A 344 2.75 -15.71 23.18
C TRP A 344 1.87 -15.77 24.42
N GLU A 345 2.07 -16.79 25.27
CA GLU A 345 1.27 -17.04 26.45
C GLU A 345 1.16 -15.82 27.37
N GLN A 346 2.29 -15.19 27.70
CA GLN A 346 2.32 -14.04 28.59
C GLN A 346 1.57 -12.81 28.04
N MET A 347 1.56 -12.63 26.72
CA MET A 347 0.80 -11.54 26.10
C MET A 347 -0.71 -11.84 26.17
N ILE A 348 -1.09 -13.07 25.83
CA ILE A 348 -2.49 -13.50 25.78
C ILE A 348 -3.12 -13.51 27.18
N LEU A 349 -2.36 -13.88 28.23
CA LEU A 349 -2.83 -13.86 29.61
C LEU A 349 -3.18 -12.44 30.12
N LYS A 350 -2.71 -11.39 29.47
CA LYS A 350 -3.07 -9.99 29.80
C LYS A 350 -4.39 -9.54 29.15
N ILE A 351 -5.03 -10.40 28.37
CA ILE A 351 -6.31 -10.11 27.71
C ILE A 351 -7.42 -10.91 28.41
N ASP A 352 -8.15 -10.26 29.28
CA ASP A 352 -9.30 -10.88 29.97
C ASP A 352 -10.46 -11.10 28.99
N GLN A 353 -10.78 -10.08 28.21
CA GLN A 353 -11.79 -10.10 27.14
C GLN A 353 -11.25 -9.42 25.89
N PRO A 354 -11.50 -9.98 24.69
CA PRO A 354 -11.07 -9.36 23.45
C PRO A 354 -11.78 -8.02 23.24
N ASN A 355 -11.00 -7.01 22.85
CA ASN A 355 -11.55 -5.73 22.45
C ASN A 355 -12.38 -5.89 21.17
N GLN A 356 -13.64 -5.45 21.22
CA GLN A 356 -14.59 -5.64 20.13
C GLN A 356 -14.64 -4.44 19.18
N ASP A 357 -14.26 -3.25 19.67
CA ASP A 357 -14.54 -1.99 18.99
C ASP A 357 -13.48 -1.61 17.93
N CYS A 358 -12.25 -2.06 18.09
CA CYS A 358 -11.14 -1.64 17.24
C CYS A 358 -10.90 -2.52 16.01
N ILE A 359 -11.38 -3.78 16.02
CA ILE A 359 -11.06 -4.75 14.97
C ILE A 359 -12.29 -5.35 14.27
N TRP A 360 -13.51 -5.02 14.70
CA TRP A 360 -14.71 -5.65 14.16
C TRP A 360 -15.39 -4.81 13.10
N ASP A 361 -15.57 -5.42 11.92
CA ASP A 361 -16.45 -4.88 10.89
C ASP A 361 -17.89 -5.32 11.17
N TYR A 362 -18.70 -4.41 11.69
CA TYR A 362 -20.12 -4.62 11.95
C TYR A 362 -20.95 -4.70 10.65
N CYS A 363 -20.44 -4.15 9.55
CA CYS A 363 -21.16 -4.12 8.27
C CYS A 363 -21.07 -5.43 7.50
N GLY A 364 -20.02 -6.25 7.73
CA GLY A 364 -19.86 -7.60 7.15
C GLY A 364 -19.81 -7.69 5.61
N LYS A 365 -19.72 -6.56 4.92
CA LYS A 365 -19.84 -6.46 3.45
C LYS A 365 -18.50 -6.33 2.71
N ARG A 366 -17.37 -6.42 3.42
CA ARG A 366 -16.06 -6.24 2.82
C ARG A 366 -15.59 -7.51 2.13
N ASP A 367 -14.99 -7.37 0.96
CA ASP A 367 -14.48 -8.50 0.17
C ASP A 367 -13.28 -9.17 0.86
N HIS A 368 -12.43 -8.37 1.49
CA HIS A 368 -11.26 -8.82 2.26
C HIS A 368 -11.35 -8.38 3.71
N ILE A 369 -10.50 -8.97 4.53
CA ILE A 369 -10.27 -8.63 5.95
C ILE A 369 -8.81 -8.24 6.12
N GLY A 370 -8.45 -7.72 7.29
CA GLY A 370 -7.06 -7.45 7.66
C GLY A 370 -6.19 -8.71 7.58
N ILE A 371 -4.89 -8.50 7.48
CA ILE A 371 -3.90 -9.59 7.45
C ILE A 371 -3.83 -10.21 8.85
N CYS A 372 -4.26 -11.45 8.97
CA CYS A 372 -4.22 -12.21 10.22
C CYS A 372 -3.95 -13.69 9.97
N LEU A 373 -3.72 -14.42 11.06
CA LEU A 373 -3.52 -15.86 11.00
C LEU A 373 -4.82 -16.58 10.61
N THR A 374 -4.68 -17.77 10.06
CA THR A 374 -5.77 -18.72 9.85
C THR A 374 -5.84 -19.73 10.99
N GLU A 375 -6.81 -20.65 10.95
CA GLU A 375 -6.88 -21.78 11.90
C GLU A 375 -5.76 -22.82 11.67
N ARG A 376 -4.94 -22.65 10.63
CA ARG A 376 -3.87 -23.59 10.31
C ARG A 376 -2.65 -23.33 11.19
N LYS A 377 -2.31 -24.34 12.01
CA LYS A 377 -1.14 -24.23 12.89
C LYS A 377 0.15 -24.12 12.06
N CYS A 378 0.96 -23.13 12.36
CA CYS A 378 2.26 -22.99 11.76
C CYS A 378 3.25 -23.99 12.36
N ASN A 379 3.79 -24.84 11.51
CA ASN A 379 4.98 -25.64 11.83
C ASN A 379 6.04 -25.29 10.77
N PRO A 380 7.09 -24.52 11.14
CA PRO A 380 8.10 -24.07 10.19
C PRO A 380 8.75 -25.19 9.40
N ASP A 381 8.99 -26.35 10.03
CA ASP A 381 9.64 -27.49 9.39
C ASP A 381 8.72 -28.14 8.34
N VAL A 382 7.42 -28.25 8.65
CA VAL A 382 6.42 -28.80 7.71
C VAL A 382 6.24 -27.90 6.51
N PHE A 383 6.22 -26.57 6.74
CA PHE A 383 6.03 -25.58 5.67
C PHE A 383 7.34 -25.15 5.01
N LYS A 384 8.49 -25.62 5.50
CA LYS A 384 9.83 -25.21 5.04
C LYS A 384 9.97 -23.70 4.98
N LEU A 385 9.54 -23.01 6.03
CA LEU A 385 9.65 -21.57 6.13
C LEU A 385 11.11 -21.16 6.35
N THR A 386 11.52 -20.14 5.64
CA THR A 386 12.80 -19.46 5.93
C THR A 386 12.69 -18.67 7.24
N LYS A 387 13.84 -18.26 7.79
CA LYS A 387 13.88 -17.40 8.98
C LYS A 387 13.12 -16.09 8.77
N ASP A 388 13.14 -15.53 7.58
CA ASP A 388 12.49 -14.27 7.28
C ASP A 388 10.97 -14.45 7.13
N GLU A 389 10.50 -15.53 6.50
CA GLU A 389 9.08 -15.88 6.46
C GLU A 389 8.54 -16.11 7.88
N GLN A 390 9.31 -16.77 8.75
CA GLN A 390 8.93 -16.96 10.15
C GLN A 390 8.86 -15.62 10.90
N ARG A 391 9.80 -14.69 10.66
CA ARG A 391 9.77 -13.34 11.27
C ARG A 391 8.53 -12.56 10.87
N ILE A 392 8.13 -12.62 9.60
CA ILE A 392 6.89 -11.99 9.12
C ILE A 392 5.65 -12.66 9.76
N TYR A 393 5.63 -13.98 9.85
CA TYR A 393 4.55 -14.71 10.53
C TYR A 393 4.43 -14.31 12.01
N ASP A 394 5.55 -14.21 12.71
CA ASP A 394 5.61 -13.80 14.12
C ASP A 394 5.14 -12.35 14.29
N LEU A 395 5.51 -11.45 13.38
CA LEU A 395 5.09 -10.06 13.39
C LEU A 395 3.57 -9.93 13.22
N ILE A 396 2.97 -10.72 12.32
CA ILE A 396 1.52 -10.79 12.13
C ILE A 396 0.84 -11.35 13.38
N THR A 397 1.43 -12.38 13.99
CA THR A 397 0.93 -12.98 15.23
C THR A 397 0.90 -11.97 16.38
N GLU A 398 2.00 -11.27 16.60
CA GLU A 398 2.11 -10.23 17.63
C GLU A 398 1.07 -9.13 17.42
N ARG A 399 0.99 -8.59 16.20
CA ARG A 399 0.04 -7.54 15.85
C ARG A 399 -1.40 -7.95 16.11
N MET A 400 -1.73 -9.18 15.76
CA MET A 400 -3.05 -9.73 15.96
C MET A 400 -3.40 -9.87 17.46
N ILE A 401 -2.46 -10.31 18.30
CA ILE A 401 -2.66 -10.37 19.74
C ILE A 401 -2.88 -8.96 20.31
N LEU A 402 -2.05 -7.99 19.90
CA LEU A 402 -2.19 -6.59 20.30
C LEU A 402 -3.56 -6.00 19.91
N ALA A 403 -4.05 -6.36 18.71
CA ALA A 403 -5.34 -5.89 18.20
C ALA A 403 -6.54 -6.33 19.06
N PHE A 404 -6.42 -7.45 19.77
CA PHE A 404 -7.43 -7.91 20.74
C PHE A 404 -7.30 -7.28 22.14
N GLY A 405 -6.24 -6.50 22.39
CA GLY A 405 -6.04 -5.83 23.67
C GLY A 405 -7.03 -4.68 23.90
N GLN A 406 -7.32 -4.40 25.17
CA GLN A 406 -8.15 -3.25 25.53
C GLN A 406 -7.45 -1.93 25.19
N ASN A 407 -8.23 -0.89 24.95
CA ASN A 407 -7.67 0.44 24.75
C ASN A 407 -6.87 0.89 25.97
N ALA A 408 -5.77 1.61 25.74
CA ALA A 408 -5.02 2.26 26.79
C ALA A 408 -5.53 3.69 26.99
N ARG A 409 -5.26 4.29 28.16
CA ARG A 409 -5.58 5.68 28.43
C ARG A 409 -4.33 6.44 28.75
N MET A 410 -4.11 7.53 28.04
CA MET A 410 -3.01 8.46 28.25
C MET A 410 -3.55 9.77 28.77
N MET A 411 -3.02 10.23 29.88
CA MET A 411 -3.28 11.53 30.44
C MET A 411 -2.11 12.45 30.13
N THR A 412 -2.37 13.56 29.49
CA THR A 412 -1.41 14.63 29.23
C THR A 412 -1.78 15.85 30.05
N SER A 413 -0.86 16.28 30.88
CA SER A 413 -0.95 17.49 31.68
C SER A 413 -0.10 18.58 31.05
N THR A 414 -0.69 19.74 30.81
CA THR A 414 -0.03 20.91 30.26
C THR A 414 -0.13 22.05 31.26
N VAL A 415 1.00 22.64 31.59
CA VAL A 415 1.08 23.86 32.42
C VAL A 415 1.72 24.97 31.61
N TRP A 416 1.04 26.10 31.57
CA TRP A 416 1.50 27.30 30.91
C TRP A 416 1.99 28.32 31.94
N ALA A 417 3.08 29.01 31.62
CA ALA A 417 3.63 30.07 32.42
C ALA A 417 3.93 31.29 31.55
N ILE A 418 3.75 32.49 32.09
CA ILE A 418 4.03 33.73 31.38
C ILE A 418 5.15 34.49 32.09
N PHE A 419 6.11 34.99 31.30
CA PHE A 419 7.13 35.93 31.72
C PHE A 419 7.23 37.08 30.71
N GLU A 420 7.00 38.32 31.15
CA GLU A 420 7.02 39.52 30.31
C GLU A 420 6.25 39.39 28.98
N GLY A 421 5.08 38.77 29.00
CA GLY A 421 4.24 38.55 27.81
C GLY A 421 4.71 37.45 26.86
N HIS A 422 5.68 36.65 27.28
CA HIS A 422 6.09 35.41 26.57
C HIS A 422 5.51 34.19 27.25
N ASP A 423 4.88 33.33 26.46
CA ASP A 423 4.31 32.06 26.91
C ASP A 423 5.32 30.95 26.90
N PHE A 424 5.32 30.17 27.97
CA PHE A 424 6.13 28.95 28.12
C PHE A 424 5.24 27.81 28.55
N LYS A 425 5.58 26.59 28.13
CA LYS A 425 4.83 25.41 28.51
C LYS A 425 5.71 24.25 28.93
N VAL A 426 5.14 23.42 29.77
CA VAL A 426 5.64 22.08 30.06
C VAL A 426 4.49 21.08 29.87
N GLU A 427 4.79 19.97 29.21
CA GLU A 427 3.84 18.89 28.99
C GLU A 427 4.42 17.59 29.55
N LYS A 428 3.61 16.87 30.30
CA LYS A 428 3.94 15.51 30.73
C LYS A 428 2.77 14.58 30.39
N SER A 429 3.12 13.46 29.73
CA SER A 429 2.15 12.41 29.38
C SER A 429 2.47 11.12 30.11
N THR A 430 1.45 10.48 30.65
CA THR A 430 1.57 9.19 31.35
C THR A 430 0.40 8.28 31.02
N LEU A 431 0.64 6.97 31.03
CA LEU A 431 -0.40 5.96 30.90
C LEU A 431 -1.11 5.77 32.24
N THR A 432 -2.39 6.14 32.32
CA THR A 432 -3.24 5.88 33.47
C THR A 432 -3.87 4.47 33.41
N ASP A 433 -4.07 3.96 32.20
CA ASP A 433 -4.45 2.59 31.95
C ASP A 433 -3.58 2.02 30.82
N LYS A 434 -2.84 0.97 31.11
CA LYS A 434 -1.88 0.41 30.14
C LYS A 434 -2.56 -0.33 29.00
N GLY A 435 -3.75 -0.89 29.17
CA GLY A 435 -4.44 -1.61 28.13
C GLY A 435 -3.51 -2.51 27.29
N TRP A 436 -3.64 -2.45 25.97
CA TRP A 436 -2.80 -3.21 25.02
C TRP A 436 -1.31 -2.89 25.10
N THR A 437 -0.94 -1.69 25.56
CA THR A 437 0.46 -1.28 25.66
C THR A 437 1.23 -2.11 26.70
N ALA A 438 0.54 -2.74 27.66
CA ALA A 438 1.17 -3.65 28.60
C ALA A 438 1.76 -4.92 27.95
N MET A 439 1.37 -5.22 26.70
CA MET A 439 1.82 -6.39 25.95
C MET A 439 3.03 -6.10 25.04
N THR A 440 3.46 -4.85 24.95
CA THR A 440 4.59 -4.44 24.12
C THR A 440 5.69 -3.83 24.98
N ASN A 441 6.93 -3.87 24.48
CA ASN A 441 8.07 -3.19 25.09
C ASN A 441 8.22 -1.73 24.64
N GLN A 442 7.29 -1.24 23.81
CA GLN A 442 7.29 0.15 23.36
C GLN A 442 6.91 1.06 24.53
N LYS A 443 7.66 2.14 24.72
CA LYS A 443 7.33 3.16 25.73
C LYS A 443 6.30 4.14 25.17
N PHE A 444 5.30 4.45 25.98
CA PHE A 444 4.28 5.44 25.72
C PHE A 444 4.25 6.47 26.84
N GLY A 445 4.18 7.75 26.50
CA GLY A 445 4.26 8.84 27.47
C GLY A 445 5.70 9.16 27.92
N ASN A 446 5.82 10.19 28.74
CA ASN A 446 7.10 10.73 29.20
C ASN A 446 7.51 10.22 30.57
N THR A 447 6.60 9.63 31.31
CA THR A 447 6.79 9.18 32.71
C THR A 447 5.94 7.95 33.02
N ASP A 448 6.44 7.09 33.87
CA ASP A 448 5.73 5.91 34.37
C ASP A 448 4.85 6.25 35.60
N THR A 449 5.03 7.44 36.19
CA THR A 449 4.22 7.93 37.32
C THR A 449 3.17 8.90 36.82
N PRO A 450 1.92 8.80 37.32
CA PRO A 450 0.89 9.76 36.99
C PRO A 450 1.35 11.17 37.35
N TYR A 451 1.38 12.04 36.34
CA TYR A 451 1.58 13.44 36.54
C TYR A 451 0.21 14.08 36.76
N THR A 452 0.00 14.64 37.95
CA THR A 452 -1.22 15.38 38.27
C THR A 452 -0.88 16.86 38.38
N ASN A 453 -1.74 17.72 37.82
CA ASN A 453 -1.58 19.16 37.96
C ASN A 453 -2.03 19.68 39.34
N TYR A 454 -2.22 18.81 40.33
CA TYR A 454 -2.72 19.22 41.67
C TYR A 454 -1.82 20.19 42.41
N HIS A 455 -0.58 20.29 42.00
CA HIS A 455 0.43 21.18 42.59
C HIS A 455 0.53 22.54 41.91
N TRP A 456 -0.23 22.74 40.81
CA TRP A 456 -0.21 23.97 40.03
C TRP A 456 -1.56 24.65 40.06
N HIS A 457 -1.55 26.00 40.31
CA HIS A 457 -2.76 26.78 40.30
C HIS A 457 -2.60 27.97 39.35
N GLU A 458 -3.65 28.27 38.61
CA GLU A 458 -3.71 29.47 37.77
C GLU A 458 -3.53 30.75 38.63
N GLY A 459 -2.68 31.65 38.17
CA GLY A 459 -2.32 32.86 38.90
C GLY A 459 -1.19 32.65 39.93
N GLU A 460 -0.68 31.43 40.12
CA GLU A 460 0.42 31.15 41.03
C GLU A 460 1.71 31.81 40.54
N LEU A 461 2.50 32.32 41.45
CA LEU A 461 3.80 32.95 41.20
C LEU A 461 4.91 31.94 41.55
N GLU A 462 5.74 31.59 40.58
CA GLU A 462 6.79 30.61 40.77
C GLU A 462 8.18 31.16 40.39
N HIS A 463 9.15 30.93 41.28
CA HIS A 463 10.53 31.24 41.01
C HIS A 463 11.19 30.19 40.13
N PHE A 464 11.95 30.62 39.17
CA PHE A 464 12.59 29.75 38.19
C PHE A 464 14.11 29.84 38.24
N TYR A 465 14.74 28.82 37.67
CA TYR A 465 16.22 28.73 37.55
C TYR A 465 16.61 28.03 36.23
N GLY A 466 17.90 27.92 35.98
CA GLY A 466 18.41 27.10 34.88
C GLY A 466 18.03 27.59 33.50
N VAL A 467 17.96 28.92 33.30
CA VAL A 467 17.63 29.51 32.00
C VAL A 467 18.66 29.08 30.94
N SER A 468 18.15 28.63 29.78
CA SER A 468 18.96 28.14 28.67
C SER A 468 18.32 28.40 27.31
N ILE A 469 19.14 28.39 26.26
CA ILE A 469 18.67 28.47 24.88
C ILE A 469 18.90 27.13 24.21
N THR A 470 17.86 26.61 23.54
CA THR A 470 17.96 25.40 22.70
C THR A 470 17.87 25.80 21.23
N LYS A 471 18.88 25.45 20.46
CA LYS A 471 18.85 25.58 19.00
C LYS A 471 18.16 24.35 18.40
N ARG A 472 17.21 24.56 17.50
CA ARG A 472 16.64 23.53 16.65
C ARG A 472 16.99 23.83 15.19
N THR A 473 17.40 22.83 14.47
CA THR A 473 17.69 22.94 13.04
C THR A 473 16.72 22.07 12.28
N SER A 474 16.08 22.63 11.26
CA SER A 474 15.15 21.88 10.42
C SER A 474 15.87 20.71 9.74
N GLN A 475 15.23 19.56 9.75
CA GLN A 475 15.75 18.38 9.08
C GLN A 475 15.20 18.30 7.64
N PRO A 476 15.96 17.74 6.69
CA PRO A 476 15.44 17.48 5.36
C PRO A 476 14.22 16.56 5.41
N ILE A 477 13.34 16.69 4.42
CA ILE A 477 12.20 15.80 4.29
C ILE A 477 12.73 14.36 4.15
N PRO A 478 12.27 13.39 4.97
CA PRO A 478 12.70 12.01 4.86
C PRO A 478 12.41 11.45 3.47
N LEU A 479 13.29 10.62 2.94
CA LEU A 479 13.08 9.93 1.69
C LEU A 479 11.92 8.94 1.81
N HIS A 480 11.40 8.46 0.69
CA HIS A 480 10.36 7.47 0.72
C HIS A 480 10.85 6.12 1.24
N THR A 481 10.13 5.57 2.19
CA THR A 481 10.08 4.12 2.41
C THR A 481 9.04 3.51 1.48
N ALA A 482 9.00 2.19 1.36
CA ALA A 482 7.97 1.51 0.56
C ALA A 482 6.55 1.90 0.99
N GLU A 483 6.31 1.99 2.31
CA GLU A 483 5.02 2.39 2.86
C GLU A 483 4.66 3.83 2.50
N THR A 484 5.52 4.80 2.82
CA THR A 484 5.22 6.22 2.58
C THR A 484 5.01 6.52 1.10
N LEU A 485 5.69 5.78 0.20
CA LEU A 485 5.46 5.85 -1.24
C LEU A 485 4.05 5.35 -1.61
N LEU A 486 3.67 4.17 -1.09
CA LEU A 486 2.37 3.58 -1.39
C LEU A 486 1.21 4.39 -0.79
N MET A 487 1.40 4.95 0.42
CA MET A 487 0.42 5.86 1.03
C MET A 487 0.25 7.14 0.20
N GLU A 488 1.34 7.75 -0.25
CA GLU A 488 1.27 8.94 -1.12
C GLU A 488 0.63 8.59 -2.46
N ALA A 489 0.92 7.41 -3.02
CA ALA A 489 0.27 6.91 -4.24
C ALA A 489 -1.25 6.66 -4.06
N ASP A 490 -1.69 6.29 -2.85
CA ASP A 490 -3.12 6.15 -2.53
C ASP A 490 -3.86 7.49 -2.50
N ILE A 491 -3.21 8.55 -2.03
CA ILE A 491 -3.78 9.91 -2.06
C ILE A 491 -4.13 10.32 -3.50
N PHE A 492 -3.32 9.85 -4.46
CA PHE A 492 -3.51 10.14 -5.89
C PHE A 492 -4.33 9.08 -6.64
N ASP A 493 -4.87 8.04 -5.99
CA ASP A 493 -5.61 6.94 -6.66
C ASP A 493 -4.82 6.22 -7.76
N LEU A 494 -3.51 6.03 -7.60
CA LEU A 494 -2.61 5.43 -8.60
C LEU A 494 -2.76 3.91 -8.77
N GLY A 495 -3.98 3.40 -8.78
CA GLY A 495 -4.25 1.98 -8.97
C GLY A 495 -4.47 1.20 -7.67
N THR A 496 -4.67 -0.11 -7.82
CA THR A 496 -4.89 -1.03 -6.69
C THR A 496 -3.60 -1.27 -5.91
N THR A 497 -3.71 -1.83 -4.71
CA THR A 497 -2.55 -2.18 -3.87
C THR A 497 -1.58 -3.11 -4.59
N LYS A 498 -2.10 -4.12 -5.31
CA LYS A 498 -1.28 -5.07 -6.08
C LYS A 498 -0.60 -4.39 -7.26
N GLU A 499 -1.35 -3.62 -8.07
CA GLU A 499 -0.80 -2.90 -9.22
C GLU A 499 0.33 -1.94 -8.82
N LYS A 500 0.20 -1.24 -7.69
CA LYS A 500 1.28 -0.37 -7.18
C LYS A 500 2.50 -1.17 -6.71
N ALA A 501 2.28 -2.31 -6.04
CA ALA A 501 3.37 -3.19 -5.63
C ALA A 501 4.14 -3.73 -6.84
N ASP A 502 3.42 -4.18 -7.86
CA ASP A 502 4.00 -4.67 -9.12
C ASP A 502 4.75 -3.54 -9.86
N ALA A 503 4.19 -2.32 -9.87
CA ALA A 503 4.84 -1.15 -10.45
C ALA A 503 6.15 -0.76 -9.74
N VAL A 504 6.18 -0.83 -8.40
CA VAL A 504 7.43 -0.59 -7.64
C VAL A 504 8.46 -1.68 -7.94
N ASN A 505 8.05 -2.95 -8.03
CA ASN A 505 8.94 -4.06 -8.42
C ASN A 505 9.53 -3.81 -9.82
N MET A 506 8.69 -3.39 -10.78
CA MET A 506 9.12 -3.05 -12.14
C MET A 506 10.16 -1.90 -12.14
N LEU A 507 10.00 -0.88 -11.28
CA LEU A 507 10.98 0.20 -11.17
C LEU A 507 12.34 -0.30 -10.66
N PHE A 508 12.36 -1.25 -9.70
CA PHE A 508 13.59 -1.90 -9.24
C PHE A 508 14.23 -2.76 -10.33
N GLU A 509 13.46 -3.64 -10.96
CA GLU A 509 13.93 -4.56 -12.00
C GLU A 509 14.51 -3.85 -13.21
N ASN A 510 13.89 -2.73 -13.60
CA ASN A 510 14.37 -1.90 -14.69
C ASN A 510 15.49 -0.91 -14.28
N GLY A 511 15.91 -0.91 -13.02
CA GLY A 511 17.01 -0.09 -12.52
C GLY A 511 16.72 1.42 -12.49
N TYR A 512 15.47 1.82 -12.30
CA TYR A 512 15.10 3.23 -12.11
C TYR A 512 15.25 3.69 -10.65
N ILE A 513 15.11 2.77 -9.73
CA ILE A 513 15.21 3.03 -8.29
C ILE A 513 16.09 1.97 -7.64
N ASP A 514 16.63 2.32 -6.48
CA ASP A 514 17.40 1.42 -5.63
C ASP A 514 16.99 1.61 -4.16
N ALA A 515 17.38 0.68 -3.30
CA ALA A 515 17.15 0.74 -1.87
C ALA A 515 18.44 1.15 -1.17
N PHE A 516 18.37 2.19 -0.33
CA PHE A 516 19.46 2.65 0.49
C PHE A 516 18.98 2.86 1.93
N ASP A 517 19.56 2.15 2.88
CA ASP A 517 19.25 2.25 4.33
C ASP A 517 17.73 2.32 4.62
N LYS A 518 16.98 1.35 4.09
CA LYS A 518 15.50 1.24 4.22
C LYS A 518 14.70 2.26 3.42
N GLU A 519 15.34 3.20 2.75
CA GLU A 519 14.72 4.23 1.93
C GLU A 519 14.84 3.88 0.44
N ILE A 520 13.94 4.43 -0.35
CA ILE A 520 13.92 4.28 -1.80
C ILE A 520 14.56 5.53 -2.43
N VAL A 521 15.59 5.31 -3.23
CA VAL A 521 16.32 6.37 -3.92
C VAL A 521 16.24 6.18 -5.44
N PRO A 522 16.14 7.27 -6.22
CA PRO A 522 16.24 7.16 -7.67
C PRO A 522 17.68 6.93 -8.10
N THR A 523 17.88 6.10 -9.13
CA THR A 523 19.15 5.95 -9.81
C THR A 523 19.39 7.10 -10.81
N GLU A 524 20.57 7.16 -11.42
CA GLU A 524 20.84 8.11 -12.53
C GLU A 524 19.86 7.91 -13.69
N LYS A 525 19.54 6.65 -14.01
CA LYS A 525 18.54 6.31 -15.03
C LYS A 525 17.15 6.85 -14.66
N GLY A 526 16.75 6.69 -13.39
CA GLY A 526 15.49 7.22 -12.89
C GLY A 526 15.42 8.74 -12.92
N LEU A 527 16.49 9.42 -12.50
CA LEU A 527 16.59 10.89 -12.55
C LEU A 527 16.59 11.42 -13.99
N ALA A 528 17.25 10.72 -14.93
CA ALA A 528 17.25 11.07 -16.34
C ALA A 528 15.83 10.99 -16.92
N LEU A 529 15.10 9.88 -16.70
CA LEU A 529 13.72 9.77 -17.14
C LEU A 529 12.84 10.84 -16.47
N TYR A 530 12.96 11.05 -15.15
CA TYR A 530 12.21 12.07 -14.45
C TYR A 530 12.44 13.49 -15.00
N SER A 531 13.65 13.81 -15.44
CA SER A 531 13.95 15.12 -16.03
C SER A 531 13.12 15.41 -17.29
N VAL A 532 12.72 14.36 -17.99
CA VAL A 532 11.88 14.43 -19.19
C VAL A 532 10.39 14.55 -18.84
N ILE A 533 9.92 13.68 -17.92
CA ILE A 533 8.48 13.47 -17.69
C ILE A 533 7.86 14.33 -16.58
N ARG A 534 8.66 15.03 -15.77
CA ARG A 534 8.23 15.68 -14.52
C ARG A 534 7.07 16.68 -14.68
N ASP A 535 7.05 17.38 -15.84
CA ASP A 535 6.07 18.42 -16.15
C ASP A 535 4.99 17.92 -17.12
N MET A 536 4.98 16.61 -17.42
CA MET A 536 4.07 15.98 -18.38
C MET A 536 2.93 15.22 -17.67
N ILE A 537 1.86 14.98 -18.42
CA ILE A 537 0.69 14.20 -17.96
C ILE A 537 1.13 12.84 -17.39
N ILE A 538 1.96 12.10 -18.15
CA ILE A 538 2.40 10.75 -17.77
C ILE A 538 3.27 10.72 -16.49
N GLY A 539 3.96 11.81 -16.19
CA GLY A 539 4.76 11.97 -14.99
C GLY A 539 3.99 12.55 -13.80
N SER A 540 2.75 13.02 -14.01
CA SER A 540 1.93 13.64 -12.96
C SER A 540 1.13 12.61 -12.17
N PRO A 541 1.41 12.40 -10.86
CA PRO A 541 0.62 11.49 -10.03
C PRO A 541 -0.86 11.85 -9.99
N LEU A 542 -1.18 13.14 -9.89
CA LEU A 542 -2.55 13.62 -9.81
C LEU A 542 -3.34 13.32 -11.11
N GLN A 543 -2.77 13.64 -12.26
CA GLN A 543 -3.45 13.46 -13.55
C GLN A 543 -3.59 11.98 -13.91
N MET A 544 -2.54 11.19 -13.70
CA MET A 544 -2.58 9.75 -13.96
C MET A 544 -3.49 9.01 -12.96
N GLY A 545 -3.50 9.42 -11.71
CA GLY A 545 -4.42 8.87 -10.71
C GLY A 545 -5.87 9.15 -11.04
N HIS A 546 -6.21 10.40 -11.35
CA HIS A 546 -7.55 10.77 -11.80
C HIS A 546 -7.97 9.98 -13.06
N PHE A 547 -7.06 9.85 -14.04
CA PHE A 547 -7.29 9.06 -15.24
C PHE A 547 -7.54 7.59 -14.91
N ASN A 548 -6.67 6.95 -14.13
CA ASN A 548 -6.77 5.54 -13.75
C ASN A 548 -8.06 5.24 -12.98
N ARG A 549 -8.44 6.12 -12.05
CA ARG A 549 -9.70 6.02 -11.31
C ARG A 549 -10.92 6.04 -12.23
N ARG A 550 -11.02 7.04 -13.10
CA ARG A 550 -12.15 7.14 -14.06
C ARG A 550 -12.18 5.98 -15.04
N LEU A 551 -11.01 5.51 -15.49
CA LEU A 551 -10.88 4.35 -16.37
C LEU A 551 -11.39 3.08 -15.67
N SER A 552 -11.00 2.85 -14.42
CA SER A 552 -11.43 1.69 -13.62
C SER A 552 -12.95 1.70 -13.35
N LEU A 553 -13.55 2.89 -13.20
CA LEU A 553 -14.98 3.06 -13.06
C LEU A 553 -15.75 2.98 -14.40
N GLY A 554 -15.05 2.81 -15.53
CA GLY A 554 -15.65 2.73 -16.86
C GLY A 554 -16.21 4.06 -17.40
N LEU A 555 -15.85 5.19 -16.80
CA LEU A 555 -16.42 6.51 -17.07
C LEU A 555 -15.90 7.17 -18.35
N TYR A 556 -14.87 6.61 -19.00
CA TYR A 556 -14.35 7.14 -20.25
C TYR A 556 -14.99 6.50 -21.48
N SER A 557 -15.39 7.31 -22.46
CA SER A 557 -15.75 6.87 -23.80
C SER A 557 -14.48 6.47 -24.60
N LYS A 558 -14.68 5.77 -25.72
CA LYS A 558 -13.57 5.41 -26.64
C LYS A 558 -12.84 6.66 -27.16
N ALA A 559 -13.58 7.72 -27.51
CA ALA A 559 -13.01 8.97 -28.00
C ALA A 559 -12.15 9.67 -26.92
N GLN A 560 -12.63 9.73 -25.68
CA GLN A 560 -11.85 10.32 -24.57
C GLN A 560 -10.56 9.56 -24.30
N ILE A 561 -10.58 8.23 -24.37
CA ILE A 561 -9.36 7.41 -24.24
C ILE A 561 -8.37 7.73 -25.35
N SER A 562 -8.85 7.78 -26.59
CA SER A 562 -7.97 8.11 -27.74
C SER A 562 -7.37 9.51 -27.58
N ASN A 563 -8.18 10.50 -27.22
CA ASN A 563 -7.72 11.87 -26.96
C ASN A 563 -6.68 11.94 -25.85
N TYR A 564 -6.90 11.20 -24.75
CA TYR A 564 -5.94 11.16 -23.64
C TYR A 564 -4.61 10.52 -24.05
N THR A 565 -4.66 9.39 -24.75
CA THR A 565 -3.46 8.72 -25.28
C THR A 565 -2.70 9.64 -26.25
N GLU A 566 -3.45 10.32 -27.14
CA GLU A 566 -2.85 11.28 -28.07
C GLU A 566 -2.20 12.46 -27.33
N ALA A 567 -2.84 13.00 -26.29
CA ALA A 567 -2.28 14.07 -25.49
C ALA A 567 -0.93 13.67 -24.85
N VAL A 568 -0.89 12.50 -24.20
CA VAL A 568 0.34 11.97 -23.58
C VAL A 568 1.46 11.80 -24.61
N VAL A 569 1.17 11.18 -25.75
CA VAL A 569 2.20 10.90 -26.77
C VAL A 569 2.68 12.19 -27.45
N ARG A 570 1.77 13.11 -27.78
CA ARG A 570 2.14 14.39 -28.39
C ARG A 570 2.88 15.31 -27.41
N GLU A 571 2.55 15.28 -26.14
CA GLU A 571 3.30 16.01 -25.10
C GLU A 571 4.76 15.50 -25.03
N LEU A 572 4.97 14.19 -25.08
CA LEU A 572 6.31 13.61 -25.18
C LEU A 572 7.04 14.02 -26.49
N LEU A 573 6.33 13.97 -27.61
CA LEU A 573 6.89 14.37 -28.92
C LEU A 573 7.32 15.84 -28.98
N SER A 574 6.62 16.71 -28.23
CA SER A 574 6.93 18.15 -28.21
C SER A 574 8.00 18.52 -27.17
N SER A 575 8.53 17.57 -26.44
CA SER A 575 9.53 17.83 -25.40
C SER A 575 10.87 18.27 -25.99
N GLU A 576 11.29 19.48 -25.66
CA GLU A 576 12.61 20.00 -26.06
C GLU A 576 13.76 19.17 -25.48
N THR A 577 13.54 18.57 -24.28
CA THR A 577 14.53 17.70 -23.63
C THR A 577 14.70 16.37 -24.34
N LEU A 578 13.64 15.84 -24.98
CA LEU A 578 13.72 14.62 -25.78
C LEU A 578 14.33 14.87 -27.14
N PHE A 579 14.03 16.01 -27.75
CA PHE A 579 14.40 16.31 -29.13
C PHE A 579 15.01 17.72 -29.27
N ALA A 580 16.16 17.96 -28.65
CA ALA A 580 16.85 19.27 -28.69
C ALA A 580 16.97 19.94 -30.07
N LYS A 581 16.55 19.27 -31.17
CA LYS A 581 16.55 19.79 -32.55
C LYS A 581 15.33 19.37 -33.41
N ARG A 582 14.33 18.66 -32.86
CA ARG A 582 13.23 18.06 -33.64
C ARG A 582 11.85 18.11 -32.96
N ALA A 583 11.61 19.10 -32.10
CA ALA A 583 10.29 19.26 -31.49
C ALA A 583 9.21 19.38 -32.58
N VAL A 584 8.22 18.49 -32.56
CA VAL A 584 7.00 18.62 -33.35
C VAL A 584 6.15 19.69 -32.69
N PRO A 585 5.83 20.82 -33.34
CA PRO A 585 4.99 21.83 -32.73
C PRO A 585 3.63 21.25 -32.34
N ILE A 586 3.21 21.46 -31.10
CA ILE A 586 1.86 21.13 -30.69
C ILE A 586 0.91 22.12 -31.37
N ASP A 587 -0.05 21.61 -32.14
CA ASP A 587 -1.10 22.46 -32.68
C ASP A 587 -2.02 23.01 -31.57
N ARG A 588 -2.78 24.07 -31.91
CA ARG A 588 -3.68 24.73 -30.93
C ARG A 588 -4.73 23.79 -30.35
N ALA A 589 -5.24 22.83 -31.13
CA ALA A 589 -6.28 21.90 -30.69
C ALA A 589 -5.72 20.90 -29.68
N THR A 590 -4.55 20.33 -29.98
CA THR A 590 -3.84 19.41 -29.07
C THR A 590 -3.42 20.12 -27.78
N LYS A 591 -2.92 21.38 -27.88
CA LYS A 591 -2.59 22.16 -26.66
C LYS A 591 -3.82 22.38 -25.78
N LYS A 592 -4.96 22.80 -26.35
CA LYS A 592 -6.21 22.97 -25.62
C LYS A 592 -6.68 21.66 -24.98
N MET A 593 -6.51 20.52 -25.67
CA MET A 593 -6.86 19.20 -25.14
C MET A 593 -5.97 18.83 -23.93
N ILE A 594 -4.67 19.06 -24.01
CA ILE A 594 -3.71 18.85 -22.90
C ILE A 594 -4.08 19.73 -21.72
N ASP A 595 -4.36 21.02 -21.95
CA ASP A 595 -4.74 21.97 -20.91
C ASP A 595 -6.04 21.57 -20.23
N ASN A 596 -7.07 21.15 -20.99
CA ASN A 596 -8.32 20.63 -20.42
C ASN A 596 -8.10 19.39 -19.55
N ILE A 597 -7.25 18.43 -19.97
CA ILE A 597 -6.93 17.23 -19.17
C ILE A 597 -6.21 17.63 -17.88
N LYS A 598 -5.33 18.63 -17.93
CA LYS A 598 -4.63 19.16 -16.75
C LYS A 598 -5.57 19.87 -15.78
N GLU A 599 -6.55 20.62 -16.30
CA GLU A 599 -7.59 21.29 -15.51
C GLU A 599 -8.57 20.32 -14.87
N GLU A 600 -9.00 19.26 -15.59
CA GLU A 600 -9.88 18.22 -15.05
C GLU A 600 -9.28 17.44 -13.87
N ALA A 601 -7.95 17.45 -13.73
CA ALA A 601 -7.21 16.73 -12.69
C ALA A 601 -6.75 17.64 -11.53
N SER A 602 -6.91 18.95 -11.65
CA SER A 602 -6.59 19.94 -10.59
C SER A 602 -7.79 20.20 -9.70
#